data_5d29ae84986f325b7c7fc45a6b2c6554
#
_entry.id   5d29ae84986f325b7c7fc45a6b2c6554
#
_cell.length_a   1.000
_cell.length_b   1.000
_cell.length_c   1.000
_cell.angle_alpha   90.00
_cell.angle_beta   90.00
_cell.angle_gamma   90.00
#
_symmetry.space_group_name_H-M   'P 1'
#
loop_
_entity.id
_entity.type
_entity.pdbx_description
1 polymer ?
#
loop_
_entity_poly.entity_id
_entity_poly.type
_entity_poly.pdbx_seq_one_letter_code
_entity_poly.pdbx_strand_id
1 'polypeptide(L)'
;GAGHERRAVDLELILAVDVSPSMSQAEQRIQRDGYVSAFRHADVARAITSGARGRIAVAYVEWAGPKYQRVVLPWTIIGSHDDAKRFADALAARPIVREAGTSISRGLQAAEDLFARNWAVGERRVIDVSGDGPNNAGPP
;
A
#
# COMPACT_ATOMS: atom_id res chain seq x y z
N GLY A 1 23.88 5.04 2.26
CA GLY A 1 24.52 4.57 2.19
C GLY A 1 24.28 4.49 1.57
N ALA A 2 25.30 4.49 1.18
CA ALA A 2 25.01 4.53 0.80
C ALA A 2 23.61 4.60 0.95
N GLY A 3 23.11 5.37 1.31
CA GLY A 3 21.82 5.63 1.20
C GLY A 3 20.84 4.75 1.79
N HIS A 4 21.25 3.82 2.50
CA HIS A 4 20.32 2.92 3.03
C HIS A 4 20.22 3.01 4.51
N GLU A 5 20.37 4.20 5.02
CA GLU A 5 20.14 4.37 6.42
C GLU A 5 18.69 4.10 6.71
N ARG A 6 18.42 3.34 7.73
CA ARG A 6 17.07 3.10 8.13
C ARG A 6 16.49 4.33 8.77
N ARG A 7 15.31 4.70 8.35
CA ARG A 7 14.65 5.86 8.88
C ARG A 7 13.57 5.41 9.84
N ALA A 8 13.54 6.00 11.01
CA ALA A 8 12.52 5.69 11.99
C ALA A 8 11.18 6.27 11.57
N VAL A 9 10.17 5.47 11.61
CA VAL A 9 8.82 5.87 11.24
C VAL A 9 7.87 5.42 12.33
N ASP A 10 6.71 6.07 12.42
CA ASP A 10 5.71 5.71 13.40
C ASP A 10 5.00 4.42 13.03
N LEU A 11 4.94 4.11 11.75
CA LEU A 11 4.16 2.97 11.27
C LEU A 11 4.73 2.51 9.94
N GLU A 12 4.79 1.21 9.74
CA GLU A 12 5.05 0.61 8.44
C GLU A 12 3.75 0.00 7.98
N LEU A 13 3.18 0.52 6.92
CA LEU A 13 1.84 0.13 6.48
C LEU A 13 1.89 -0.43 5.07
N ILE A 14 1.40 -1.64 4.91
CA ILE A 14 1.21 -2.21 3.58
C ILE A 14 -0.27 -2.20 3.27
N LEU A 15 -0.65 -1.55 2.18
CA LEU A 15 -2.01 -1.59 1.69
C LEU A 15 -2.08 -2.74 0.69
N ALA A 16 -2.69 -3.83 1.11
CA ALA A 16 -2.81 -5.03 0.27
C ALA A 16 -4.23 -5.07 -0.29
N VAL A 17 -4.33 -4.79 -1.56
CA VAL A 17 -5.61 -4.53 -2.20
C VAL A 17 -6.00 -5.68 -3.10
N ASP A 18 -7.19 -6.22 -2.89
CA ASP A 18 -7.70 -7.32 -3.69
C ASP A 18 -8.18 -6.80 -5.03
N VAL A 19 -7.66 -7.37 -6.11
CA VAL A 19 -8.08 -7.01 -7.44
C VAL A 19 -8.50 -8.26 -8.19
N SER A 20 -9.26 -9.11 -7.51
CA SER A 20 -9.60 -10.42 -8.06
C SER A 20 -10.27 -10.30 -9.43
N PRO A 21 -10.21 -11.35 -10.22
CA PRO A 21 -10.75 -11.29 -11.57
C PRO A 21 -12.25 -11.02 -11.63
N SER A 22 -12.95 -11.24 -10.53
CA SER A 22 -14.37 -10.95 -10.52
C SER A 22 -14.64 -9.47 -10.49
N MET A 23 -13.67 -8.63 -10.21
CA MET A 23 -13.89 -7.21 -10.22
C MET A 23 -13.75 -6.68 -11.62
N SER A 24 -14.69 -5.85 -12.03
CA SER A 24 -14.58 -5.21 -13.34
C SER A 24 -13.48 -4.18 -13.31
N GLN A 25 -13.05 -3.75 -14.48
CA GLN A 25 -12.05 -2.70 -14.56
C GLN A 25 -12.56 -1.41 -13.93
N ALA A 26 -13.84 -1.13 -14.09
CA ALA A 26 -14.42 0.07 -13.47
C ALA A 26 -14.39 -0.03 -11.96
N GLU A 27 -14.65 -1.20 -11.41
CA GLU A 27 -14.58 -1.39 -9.97
C GLU A 27 -13.17 -1.23 -9.45
N GLN A 28 -12.19 -1.73 -10.19
CA GLN A 28 -10.80 -1.56 -9.79
C GLN A 28 -10.40 -0.08 -9.83
N ARG A 29 -10.92 0.65 -10.82
CA ARG A 29 -10.63 2.08 -10.91
C ARG A 29 -11.24 2.84 -9.73
N ILE A 30 -12.44 2.49 -9.34
CA ILE A 30 -13.09 3.13 -8.21
C ILE A 30 -12.30 2.87 -6.94
N GLN A 31 -11.86 1.64 -6.77
CA GLN A 31 -11.09 1.30 -5.60
C GLN A 31 -9.77 2.05 -5.55
N ARG A 32 -9.06 2.10 -6.68
CA ARG A 32 -7.80 2.82 -6.76
C ARG A 32 -8.00 4.30 -6.47
N ASP A 33 -9.06 4.88 -7.06
CA ASP A 33 -9.32 6.29 -6.89
C ASP A 33 -9.68 6.62 -5.45
N GLY A 34 -10.27 5.69 -4.73
CA GLY A 34 -10.56 5.89 -3.33
C GLY A 34 -9.29 6.08 -2.51
N TYR A 35 -8.28 5.27 -2.77
CA TYR A 35 -7.00 5.42 -2.07
C TYR A 35 -6.31 6.72 -2.50
N VAL A 36 -6.35 7.05 -3.77
CA VAL A 36 -5.76 8.29 -4.26
C VAL A 36 -6.39 9.49 -3.56
N SER A 37 -7.71 9.50 -3.49
CA SER A 37 -8.42 10.60 -2.82
C SER A 37 -8.05 10.67 -1.36
N ALA A 38 -7.93 9.53 -0.71
CA ALA A 38 -7.59 9.52 0.71
C ALA A 38 -6.23 10.16 0.96
N PHE A 39 -5.24 9.83 0.14
CA PHE A 39 -3.92 10.40 0.35
C PHE A 39 -3.83 11.87 -0.06
N ARG A 40 -4.80 12.36 -0.80
CA ARG A 40 -4.85 13.78 -1.12
C ARG A 40 -5.57 14.61 -0.06
N HIS A 41 -6.29 13.94 0.84
CA HIS A 41 -7.11 14.64 1.81
C HIS A 41 -6.26 15.16 2.96
N ALA A 42 -6.46 16.42 3.31
CA ALA A 42 -5.67 17.05 4.34
C ALA A 42 -5.80 16.37 5.69
N ASP A 43 -6.99 15.86 6.01
CA ASP A 43 -7.20 15.20 7.30
C ASP A 43 -6.43 13.90 7.40
N VAL A 44 -6.33 13.18 6.30
CA VAL A 44 -5.55 11.95 6.28
C VAL A 44 -4.07 12.28 6.44
N ALA A 45 -3.60 13.31 5.75
CA ALA A 45 -2.21 13.71 5.87
C ALA A 45 -1.89 14.14 7.30
N ARG A 46 -2.83 14.82 7.93
CA ARG A 46 -2.66 15.25 9.32
C ARG A 46 -2.55 14.03 10.24
N ALA A 47 -3.39 13.04 10.03
CA ALA A 47 -3.34 11.82 10.82
C ALA A 47 -2.02 11.08 10.62
N ILE A 48 -1.57 11.01 9.38
CA ILE A 48 -0.33 10.32 9.05
C ILE A 48 0.86 10.95 9.76
N THR A 49 0.85 12.26 9.90
CA THR A 49 2.00 12.97 10.44
C THR A 49 1.85 13.29 11.90
N SER A 50 0.86 12.70 12.57
CA SER A 50 0.56 13.07 13.95
C SER A 50 1.34 12.27 14.99
N GLY A 51 2.06 11.26 14.61
CA GLY A 51 2.81 10.45 15.56
C GLY A 51 4.08 11.14 16.01
N ALA A 52 4.79 10.49 16.90
CA ALA A 52 5.97 11.07 17.52
C ALA A 52 7.06 11.42 16.52
N ARG A 53 7.18 10.63 15.47
CA ARG A 53 8.18 10.88 14.45
C ARG A 53 7.63 11.66 13.28
N GLY A 54 6.31 11.74 13.18
CA GLY A 54 5.66 12.55 12.16
C GLY A 54 5.73 11.95 10.77
N ARG A 55 6.00 10.67 10.65
CA ARG A 55 6.06 10.06 9.32
C ARG A 55 5.78 8.57 9.39
N ILE A 56 5.31 8.04 8.28
CA ILE A 56 5.08 6.60 8.15
C ILE A 56 5.69 6.12 6.85
N ALA A 57 5.86 4.81 6.73
CA ALA A 57 6.29 4.20 5.48
C ALA A 57 5.10 3.42 4.93
N VAL A 58 4.78 3.60 3.66
CA VAL A 58 3.62 2.97 3.04
C VAL A 58 4.05 2.25 1.77
N ALA A 59 3.50 1.08 1.54
CA ALA A 59 3.64 0.37 0.27
C ALA A 59 2.25 -0.06 -0.18
N TYR A 60 2.05 -0.14 -1.49
CA TYR A 60 0.76 -0.51 -2.05
C TYR A 60 0.97 -1.74 -2.92
N VAL A 61 0.24 -2.81 -2.61
CA VAL A 61 0.37 -4.09 -3.29
C VAL A 61 -1.00 -4.53 -3.76
N GLU A 62 -1.09 -5.04 -4.97
CA GLU A 62 -2.32 -5.64 -5.45
C GLU A 62 -2.16 -7.14 -5.52
N TRP A 63 -3.22 -7.86 -5.19
CA TRP A 63 -3.17 -9.31 -5.25
C TRP A 63 -4.52 -9.85 -5.75
N ALA A 64 -4.44 -10.99 -6.41
CA ALA A 64 -5.64 -11.62 -6.96
C ALA A 64 -5.49 -13.12 -6.77
N GLY A 65 -6.14 -13.63 -5.77
CA GLY A 65 -6.01 -15.03 -5.43
C GLY A 65 -4.61 -15.33 -4.93
N PRO A 66 -4.32 -16.58 -4.72
CA PRO A 66 -3.04 -16.91 -4.12
C PRO A 66 -1.86 -16.86 -5.07
N LYS A 67 -2.10 -16.69 -6.35
CA LYS A 67 -1.03 -16.81 -7.32
C LYS A 67 -0.64 -15.54 -8.01
N TYR A 68 -1.30 -14.45 -7.73
CA TYR A 68 -0.98 -13.19 -8.38
C TYR A 68 -0.76 -12.12 -7.34
N GLN A 69 0.34 -11.42 -7.46
CA GLN A 69 0.57 -10.25 -6.65
C GLN A 69 1.47 -9.31 -7.41
N ARG A 70 1.37 -8.04 -7.11
CA ARG A 70 2.17 -7.03 -7.77
C ARG A 70 2.39 -5.88 -6.82
N VAL A 71 3.62 -5.45 -6.69
CA VAL A 71 3.92 -4.24 -5.93
C VAL A 71 3.67 -3.06 -6.87
N VAL A 72 2.65 -2.28 -6.57
CA VAL A 72 2.32 -1.12 -7.39
C VAL A 72 3.21 0.05 -7.01
N LEU A 73 3.34 0.31 -5.72
CA LEU A 73 4.28 1.30 -5.23
C LEU A 73 5.08 0.69 -4.08
N PRO A 74 6.38 0.76 -4.17
CA PRO A 74 7.23 0.22 -3.10
C PRO A 74 7.20 1.17 -1.90
N TRP A 75 7.95 0.83 -0.87
CA TRP A 75 7.98 1.63 0.33
C TRP A 75 8.28 3.08 0.04
N THR A 76 7.45 3.95 0.57
CA THR A 76 7.57 5.38 0.41
C THR A 76 7.36 6.02 1.77
N ILE A 77 8.24 6.92 2.14
CA ILE A 77 8.09 7.65 3.40
C ILE A 77 7.16 8.83 3.16
N ILE A 78 6.17 8.96 4.01
CA ILE A 78 5.25 10.09 3.97
C ILE A 78 5.37 10.82 5.28
N GLY A 79 5.89 12.03 5.23
CA GLY A 79 6.08 12.86 6.41
C GLY A 79 5.50 14.26 6.27
N SER A 80 4.69 14.48 5.25
CA SER A 80 4.05 15.78 5.05
C SER A 80 2.86 15.61 4.13
N HIS A 81 2.02 16.63 4.05
CA HIS A 81 0.90 16.58 3.11
C HIS A 81 1.43 16.54 1.68
N ASP A 82 2.54 17.22 1.40
CA ASP A 82 3.10 17.16 0.06
C ASP A 82 3.58 15.76 -0.28
N ASP A 83 4.17 15.06 0.67
CA ASP A 83 4.57 13.68 0.45
C ASP A 83 3.36 12.81 0.16
N ALA A 84 2.27 13.01 0.89
CA ALA A 84 1.05 12.24 0.69
C ALA A 84 0.47 12.53 -0.69
N LYS A 85 0.50 13.77 -1.13
CA LYS A 85 0.01 14.12 -2.47
C LYS A 85 0.87 13.49 -3.55
N ARG A 86 2.18 13.46 -3.34
CA ARG A 86 3.08 12.81 -4.32
C ARG A 86 2.82 11.30 -4.38
N PHE A 87 2.55 10.69 -3.22
CA PHE A 87 2.19 9.28 -3.21
C PHE A 87 0.89 9.06 -3.97
N ALA A 88 -0.09 9.93 -3.76
CA ALA A 88 -1.37 9.85 -4.48
C ALA A 88 -1.17 10.01 -5.98
N ASP A 89 -0.34 10.96 -6.38
CA ASP A 89 -0.08 11.19 -7.81
C ASP A 89 0.61 9.98 -8.43
N ALA A 90 1.57 9.40 -7.73
CA ALA A 90 2.25 8.22 -8.24
C ALA A 90 1.29 7.05 -8.35
N LEU A 91 0.40 6.91 -7.38
CA LEU A 91 -0.58 5.83 -7.39
C LEU A 91 -1.57 6.02 -8.53
N ALA A 92 -2.02 7.25 -8.74
CA ALA A 92 -2.96 7.55 -9.81
C ALA A 92 -2.34 7.29 -11.18
N ALA A 93 -1.03 7.46 -11.30
CA ALA A 93 -0.35 7.27 -12.58
C ALA A 93 -0.10 5.80 -12.91
N ARG A 94 -0.23 4.90 -11.93
CA ARG A 94 0.02 3.49 -12.22
C ARG A 94 -1.18 2.90 -12.93
N PRO A 95 -0.96 2.13 -13.99
CA PRO A 95 -2.09 1.60 -14.74
C PRO A 95 -2.87 0.56 -13.93
N ILE A 96 -4.14 0.43 -14.28
CA ILE A 96 -4.94 -0.65 -13.76
C ILE A 96 -4.64 -1.86 -14.64
N VAL A 97 -4.14 -2.92 -14.03
CA VAL A 97 -3.80 -4.11 -14.78
C VAL A 97 -4.74 -5.21 -14.38
N ARG A 98 -5.50 -5.73 -15.33
CA ARG A 98 -6.33 -6.87 -15.06
C ARG A 98 -5.42 -8.06 -15.03
N GLU A 99 -5.69 -8.96 -14.10
CA GLU A 99 -4.85 -10.07 -13.93
C GLU A 99 -4.65 -10.83 -15.20
N ALA A 100 -3.50 -11.19 -15.52
CA ALA A 100 -3.20 -11.84 -16.73
C ALA A 100 -2.88 -13.29 -16.53
N GLY A 101 -3.08 -13.80 -15.44
CA GLY A 101 -2.80 -15.19 -15.21
C GLY A 101 -1.38 -15.49 -14.83
N THR A 102 -0.58 -14.54 -14.71
CA THR A 102 0.77 -14.80 -14.35
C THR A 102 0.86 -15.07 -12.90
N SER A 103 1.28 -16.21 -12.55
CA SER A 103 1.36 -16.51 -11.22
C SER A 103 2.57 -15.99 -10.62
N ILE A 104 2.52 -15.41 -9.53
CA ILE A 104 3.66 -14.98 -8.86
C ILE A 104 3.67 -15.58 -7.51
N SER A 105 3.58 -15.07 -6.51
CA SER A 105 3.55 -15.66 -5.25
C SER A 105 2.34 -15.21 -4.53
N ARG A 106 2.14 -15.58 -3.36
CA ARG A 106 0.97 -15.24 -2.62
C ARG A 106 1.07 -13.85 -2.11
N GLY A 107 -0.04 -13.18 -1.99
CA GLY A 107 -0.06 -11.81 -1.52
C GLY A 107 0.54 -11.63 -0.16
N LEU A 108 0.28 -12.54 0.76
CA LEU A 108 0.84 -12.40 2.08
C LEU A 108 2.35 -12.60 2.07
N GLN A 109 2.84 -13.44 1.20
CA GLN A 109 4.28 -13.61 1.07
C GLN A 109 4.94 -12.32 0.57
N ALA A 110 4.29 -11.63 -0.36
CA ALA A 110 4.83 -10.38 -0.84
C ALA A 110 4.88 -9.35 0.26
N ALA A 111 3.87 -9.30 1.08
CA ALA A 111 3.86 -8.36 2.18
C ALA A 111 4.99 -8.65 3.16
N GLU A 112 5.20 -9.91 3.46
CA GLU A 112 6.28 -10.27 4.35
C GLU A 112 7.63 -9.95 3.74
N ASP A 113 7.78 -10.19 2.46
CA ASP A 113 9.03 -9.88 1.78
C ASP A 113 9.30 -8.38 1.80
N LEU A 114 8.25 -7.56 1.65
CA LEU A 114 8.43 -6.14 1.73
C LEU A 114 8.89 -5.71 3.12
N PHE A 115 8.30 -6.26 4.16
CA PHE A 115 8.73 -5.94 5.51
C PHE A 115 10.19 -6.35 5.71
N ALA A 116 10.55 -7.51 5.20
CA ALA A 116 11.91 -8.00 5.39
C ALA A 116 12.94 -7.14 4.67
N ARG A 117 12.54 -6.51 3.55
CA ARG A 117 13.47 -5.71 2.78
C ARG A 117 13.36 -4.23 3.06
N ASN A 118 12.50 -3.86 3.98
CA ASN A 118 12.25 -2.47 4.25
C ASN A 118 13.44 -1.84 4.96
N TRP A 119 13.86 -0.70 4.48
CA TRP A 119 14.93 0.05 5.09
C TRP A 119 14.43 1.00 6.16
N ALA A 120 13.14 1.06 6.40
CA ALA A 120 12.58 1.88 7.46
C ALA A 120 12.38 1.02 8.71
N VAL A 121 12.37 1.65 9.85
CA VAL A 121 12.13 0.97 11.11
C VAL A 121 10.87 1.57 11.72
N GLY A 122 9.83 0.79 11.82
CA GLY A 122 8.57 1.26 12.34
C GLY A 122 8.29 0.74 13.71
N GLU A 123 7.62 1.53 14.50
CA GLU A 123 7.17 1.08 15.80
C GLU A 123 6.03 0.11 15.65
N ARG A 124 5.31 0.22 14.57
CA ARG A 124 4.20 -0.69 14.29
C ARG A 124 4.28 -1.12 12.84
N ARG A 125 3.88 -2.34 12.60
CA ARG A 125 3.80 -2.88 11.24
C ARG A 125 2.38 -3.35 11.03
N VAL A 126 1.75 -2.85 9.98
CA VAL A 126 0.35 -3.16 9.70
C VAL A 126 0.21 -3.55 8.24
N ILE A 127 -0.58 -4.58 7.99
CA ILE A 127 -1.00 -4.93 6.66
C ILE A 127 -2.49 -4.70 6.62
N ASP A 128 -2.92 -3.74 5.81
CA ASP A 128 -4.33 -3.45 5.66
C ASP A 128 -4.79 -4.14 4.40
N VAL A 129 -5.64 -5.12 4.54
CA VAL A 129 -6.13 -5.91 3.42
C VAL A 129 -7.51 -5.42 3.05
N SER A 130 -7.72 -5.09 1.80
CA SER A 130 -9.03 -4.66 1.35
C SER A 130 -9.44 -5.48 0.14
N GLY A 131 -10.72 -5.65 -0.04
CA GLY A 131 -11.29 -6.36 -1.15
C GLY A 131 -12.76 -6.46 -0.97
N ASP A 132 -13.43 -7.09 -1.93
CA ASP A 132 -14.85 -7.17 -1.87
C ASP A 132 -15.32 -8.49 -1.30
N GLY A 133 -14.45 -9.31 -0.81
CA GLY A 133 -14.85 -10.58 -0.27
C GLY A 133 -15.41 -10.45 1.11
N PRO A 134 -16.25 -11.33 1.48
CA PRO A 134 -16.87 -11.26 2.79
C PRO A 134 -15.90 -11.50 3.90
N ASN A 135 -14.78 -12.01 3.64
CA ASN A 135 -13.89 -12.26 4.64
C ASN A 135 -12.75 -11.46 4.68
N ASN A 136 -12.79 -10.34 4.17
CA ASN A 136 -11.68 -9.53 4.25
C ASN A 136 -11.51 -9.08 5.58
N ALA A 137 -11.94 -9.76 6.49
CA ALA A 137 -11.75 -9.46 7.79
C ALA A 137 -10.35 -9.41 8.03
N GLY A 138 -9.61 -9.42 7.51
CA GLY A 138 -8.37 -9.20 7.87
C GLY A 138 -7.96 -9.96 9.01
N PRO A 139 -6.86 -9.83 9.41
CA PRO A 139 -6.34 -10.59 10.42
C PRO A 139 -6.77 -10.14 11.64
N PRO A 140 -6.87 -10.92 12.44
CA PRO A 140 -7.16 -10.57 13.77
C PRO A 140 -6.07 -9.77 14.37
#